data_39189e5fa3dbe326d7cebacd1ab45985
#
_entry.id   39189e5fa3dbe326d7cebacd1ab45985
#
_cell.length_a   1.000
_cell.length_b   1.000
_cell.length_c   1.000
_cell.angle_alpha   90.00
_cell.angle_beta   90.00
_cell.angle_gamma   90.00
#
_symmetry.space_group_name_H-M   'P 1'
#
loop_
_entity.id
_entity.type
_entity.pdbx_description
1 polymer ?
#
loop_
_entity_poly.entity_id
_entity_poly.type
_entity_poly.pdbx_seq_one_letter_code
_entity_poly.pdbx_strand_id
1 'polypeptide(L)'
;MLPTVVAREGQGMEPNTMSERQAQIVEVAMRVIATKGARRFTAQLLATEVGLTAGAIYRHFESMEAIVDAVVERMGTILFEGFPPEAPDPIERLGLFFHRRTRTILANQHVSRMLLSDHLSQAAGPAQAERLEEFKRRSQTFVVGCLREAEQDGTLSGEISPEAGAVIVIGSILSLSHAVARITRGARIERLSDEVWAAIERVLRAPSQPGETTETSERRQRRRANRKE
;
A
#
# COMPACT_ATOMS: atom_id res chain seq x y z
N MET A 1 -1.01 -60.89 7.60
CA MET A 1 -1.44 -59.98 8.68
C MET A 1 -0.54 -58.75 8.66
N LEU A 2 -0.95 -57.74 7.95
CA LEU A 2 -0.19 -56.46 7.79
C LEU A 2 -0.84 -55.41 8.72
N PRO A 3 -0.07 -54.59 9.43
CA PRO A 3 -0.65 -53.55 10.30
C PRO A 3 -1.12 -52.32 9.49
N THR A 4 -2.35 -51.96 9.74
CA THR A 4 -3.01 -50.74 9.23
C THR A 4 -2.28 -49.51 9.76
N VAL A 5 -1.72 -48.71 8.84
CA VAL A 5 -1.17 -47.38 9.14
C VAL A 5 -2.36 -46.43 9.28
N VAL A 6 -2.63 -45.97 10.50
CA VAL A 6 -3.57 -44.88 10.79
C VAL A 6 -2.93 -43.58 10.36
N ALA A 7 -3.45 -42.98 9.29
CA ALA A 7 -3.12 -41.63 8.89
C ALA A 7 -3.57 -40.66 10.00
N ARG A 8 -2.62 -39.93 10.61
CA ARG A 8 -2.90 -38.77 11.45
C ARG A 8 -3.39 -37.65 10.54
N GLU A 9 -4.66 -37.36 10.63
CA GLU A 9 -5.26 -36.12 10.06
C GLU A 9 -4.50 -34.92 10.60
N GLY A 10 -3.97 -34.13 9.65
CA GLY A 10 -3.32 -32.86 9.94
C GLY A 10 -4.33 -31.90 10.56
N GLN A 11 -4.05 -31.44 11.76
CA GLN A 11 -4.74 -30.30 12.35
C GLN A 11 -4.54 -29.11 11.41
N GLY A 12 -5.59 -28.76 10.68
CA GLY A 12 -5.67 -27.50 9.96
C GLY A 12 -5.47 -26.36 10.96
N MET A 13 -4.41 -25.58 10.76
CA MET A 13 -4.16 -24.37 11.51
C MET A 13 -5.21 -23.36 11.05
N GLU A 14 -6.31 -23.27 11.81
CA GLU A 14 -7.30 -22.22 11.68
C GLU A 14 -6.56 -20.86 11.69
N PRO A 15 -6.84 -19.92 10.79
CA PRO A 15 -6.24 -18.59 10.87
C PRO A 15 -6.63 -18.00 12.24
N ASN A 16 -5.63 -17.66 13.04
CA ASN A 16 -5.79 -17.09 14.38
C ASN A 16 -6.56 -15.78 14.27
N THR A 17 -7.88 -15.87 14.28
CA THR A 17 -8.79 -14.71 14.16
C THR A 17 -8.69 -13.91 15.45
N MET A 18 -8.09 -12.74 15.36
CA MET A 18 -7.95 -11.81 16.48
C MET A 18 -9.32 -11.54 17.10
N SER A 19 -9.46 -11.69 18.42
CA SER A 19 -10.71 -11.38 19.11
C SER A 19 -11.05 -9.89 18.97
N GLU A 20 -12.36 -9.54 19.08
CA GLU A 20 -12.78 -8.13 19.01
C GLU A 20 -12.04 -7.24 20.02
N ARG A 21 -11.75 -7.77 21.21
CA ARG A 21 -11.01 -7.02 22.23
C ARG A 21 -9.54 -6.83 21.86
N GLN A 22 -8.90 -7.84 21.28
CA GLN A 22 -7.55 -7.69 20.75
C GLN A 22 -7.49 -6.66 19.62
N ALA A 23 -8.46 -6.71 18.69
CA ALA A 23 -8.57 -5.72 17.63
C ALA A 23 -8.72 -4.29 18.19
N GLN A 24 -9.57 -4.09 19.20
CA GLN A 24 -9.71 -2.80 19.87
C GLN A 24 -8.41 -2.33 20.52
N ILE A 25 -7.67 -3.21 21.19
CA ILE A 25 -6.37 -2.89 21.80
C ILE A 25 -5.38 -2.47 20.70
N VAL A 26 -5.32 -3.17 19.58
CA VAL A 26 -4.43 -2.87 18.46
C VAL A 26 -4.76 -1.51 17.83
N GLU A 27 -6.02 -1.19 17.57
CA GLU A 27 -6.42 0.11 17.02
C GLU A 27 -6.06 1.28 17.97
N VAL A 28 -6.21 1.09 19.27
CA VAL A 28 -5.78 2.08 20.27
C VAL A 28 -4.25 2.16 20.33
N ALA A 29 -3.54 1.03 20.26
CA ALA A 29 -2.09 0.99 20.22
C ALA A 29 -1.53 1.76 19.00
N MET A 30 -2.09 1.56 17.82
CA MET A 30 -1.74 2.32 16.60
C MET A 30 -1.89 3.83 16.83
N ARG A 31 -3.01 4.25 17.42
CA ARG A 31 -3.25 5.66 17.74
C ARG A 31 -2.24 6.22 18.75
N VAL A 32 -1.95 5.48 19.82
CA VAL A 32 -0.98 5.89 20.86
C VAL A 32 0.42 6.02 20.28
N ILE A 33 0.90 5.03 19.54
CA ILE A 33 2.22 5.06 18.90
C ILE A 33 2.29 6.25 17.93
N ALA A 34 1.30 6.43 17.07
CA ALA A 34 1.25 7.51 16.08
C ALA A 34 1.23 8.93 16.68
N THR A 35 0.62 9.10 17.86
CA THR A 35 0.38 10.44 18.44
C THR A 35 1.28 10.77 19.61
N LYS A 36 1.65 9.77 20.42
CA LYS A 36 2.42 9.96 21.65
C LYS A 36 3.87 9.42 21.55
N GLY A 37 4.14 8.62 20.50
CA GLY A 37 5.45 8.03 20.23
C GLY A 37 5.79 6.82 21.11
N ALA A 38 6.87 6.11 20.72
CA ALA A 38 7.31 4.88 21.33
C ALA A 38 7.62 5.02 22.84
N ARG A 39 8.24 6.13 23.25
CA ARG A 39 8.63 6.35 24.67
C ARG A 39 7.43 6.39 25.64
N ARG A 40 6.25 6.74 25.14
CA ARG A 40 5.02 6.80 25.95
C ARG A 40 4.14 5.57 25.76
N PHE A 41 4.52 4.65 24.89
CA PHE A 41 3.78 3.42 24.64
C PHE A 41 4.04 2.42 25.77
N THR A 42 3.19 2.46 26.80
CA THR A 42 3.25 1.60 27.99
C THR A 42 1.93 0.89 28.23
N ALA A 43 1.96 -0.27 28.91
CA ALA A 43 0.75 -1.02 29.26
C ALA A 43 -0.24 -0.17 30.08
N GLN A 44 0.26 0.69 30.97
CA GLN A 44 -0.58 1.59 31.77
C GLN A 44 -1.31 2.63 30.94
N LEU A 45 -0.59 3.29 30.00
CA LEU A 45 -1.21 4.26 29.11
C LEU A 45 -2.22 3.58 28.19
N LEU A 46 -1.83 2.44 27.58
CA LEU A 46 -2.71 1.69 26.69
C LEU A 46 -3.98 1.24 27.41
N ALA A 47 -3.85 0.72 28.63
CA ALA A 47 -4.98 0.32 29.46
C ALA A 47 -5.93 1.49 29.74
N THR A 48 -5.39 2.66 30.09
CA THR A 48 -6.18 3.89 30.31
C THR A 48 -6.97 4.28 29.05
N GLU A 49 -6.31 4.26 27.88
CA GLU A 49 -6.93 4.63 26.59
C GLU A 49 -8.00 3.63 26.12
N VAL A 50 -7.88 2.34 26.50
CA VAL A 50 -8.84 1.26 26.17
C VAL A 50 -9.96 1.15 27.21
N GLY A 51 -9.80 1.77 28.39
CA GLY A 51 -10.72 1.61 29.53
C GLY A 51 -10.55 0.27 30.24
N LEU A 52 -9.32 -0.19 30.41
CA LEU A 52 -8.94 -1.45 31.07
C LEU A 52 -7.94 -1.19 32.20
N THR A 53 -7.59 -2.25 32.94
CA THR A 53 -6.41 -2.28 33.81
C THR A 53 -5.18 -2.79 33.04
N ALA A 54 -3.97 -2.43 33.47
CA ALA A 54 -2.74 -2.95 32.84
C ALA A 54 -2.70 -4.49 32.87
N GLY A 55 -3.14 -5.12 33.99
CA GLY A 55 -3.24 -6.59 34.07
C GLY A 55 -4.25 -7.19 33.09
N ALA A 56 -5.29 -6.45 32.69
CA ALA A 56 -6.25 -6.90 31.70
C ALA A 56 -5.65 -6.89 30.27
N ILE A 57 -4.74 -5.96 29.96
CA ILE A 57 -3.99 -5.97 28.69
C ILE A 57 -3.22 -7.28 28.55
N TYR A 58 -2.49 -7.69 29.59
CA TYR A 58 -1.69 -8.91 29.58
C TYR A 58 -2.49 -10.22 29.57
N ARG A 59 -3.81 -10.17 29.76
CA ARG A 59 -4.69 -11.33 29.48
C ARG A 59 -4.99 -11.52 27.99
N HIS A 60 -4.81 -10.47 27.18
CA HIS A 60 -5.06 -10.49 25.75
C HIS A 60 -3.78 -10.60 24.93
N PHE A 61 -2.65 -10.11 25.46
CA PHE A 61 -1.36 -10.12 24.80
C PHE A 61 -0.27 -10.49 25.80
N GLU A 62 0.60 -11.40 25.46
CA GLU A 62 1.66 -11.92 26.32
C GLU A 62 2.68 -10.83 26.73
N SER A 63 2.89 -9.83 25.87
CA SER A 63 3.85 -8.75 26.08
C SER A 63 3.46 -7.48 25.29
N MET A 64 4.13 -6.38 25.60
CA MET A 64 4.02 -5.15 24.79
C MET A 64 4.57 -5.35 23.38
N GLU A 65 5.56 -6.21 23.22
CA GLU A 65 6.14 -6.58 21.93
C GLU A 65 5.13 -7.32 21.07
N ALA A 66 4.35 -8.26 21.62
CA ALA A 66 3.25 -8.93 20.92
C ALA A 66 2.16 -7.95 20.43
N ILE A 67 1.95 -6.84 21.16
CA ILE A 67 1.04 -5.78 20.70
C ILE A 67 1.65 -5.03 19.51
N VAL A 68 2.96 -4.74 19.54
CA VAL A 68 3.65 -4.11 18.40
C VAL A 68 3.64 -5.01 17.17
N ASP A 69 3.81 -6.33 17.34
CA ASP A 69 3.65 -7.31 16.26
C ASP A 69 2.27 -7.22 15.61
N ALA A 70 1.22 -7.23 16.43
CA ALA A 70 -0.15 -7.12 15.95
C ALA A 70 -0.43 -5.76 15.27
N VAL A 71 0.19 -4.66 15.73
CA VAL A 71 0.14 -3.34 15.09
C VAL A 71 0.79 -3.38 13.71
N VAL A 72 1.97 -3.97 13.57
CA VAL A 72 2.68 -4.11 12.29
C VAL A 72 1.88 -4.99 11.32
N GLU A 73 1.32 -6.09 11.79
CA GLU A 73 0.45 -6.96 11.00
C GLU A 73 -0.80 -6.22 10.50
N ARG A 74 -1.48 -5.51 11.40
CA ARG A 74 -2.65 -4.69 11.05
C ARG A 74 -2.32 -3.61 10.04
N MET A 75 -1.18 -2.96 10.19
CA MET A 75 -0.70 -1.97 9.23
C MET A 75 -0.45 -2.61 7.85
N GLY A 76 0.17 -3.78 7.80
CA GLY A 76 0.35 -4.55 6.57
C GLY A 76 -0.98 -4.89 5.89
N THR A 77 -1.97 -5.37 6.65
CA THR A 77 -3.33 -5.64 6.15
C THR A 77 -3.95 -4.39 5.52
N ILE A 78 -3.90 -3.25 6.20
CA ILE A 78 -4.45 -1.98 5.71
C ILE A 78 -3.71 -1.51 4.44
N LEU A 79 -2.38 -1.60 4.41
CA LEU A 79 -1.59 -1.11 3.28
C LEU A 79 -1.71 -1.98 2.03
N PHE A 80 -1.90 -3.29 2.19
CA PHE A 80 -1.87 -4.26 1.09
C PHE A 80 -3.22 -4.91 0.81
N GLU A 81 -4.31 -4.35 1.31
CA GLU A 81 -5.66 -4.76 0.93
C GLU A 81 -5.84 -4.64 -0.58
N GLY A 82 -6.18 -5.76 -1.24
CA GLY A 82 -6.35 -5.85 -2.69
C GLY A 82 -5.09 -5.52 -3.51
N PHE A 83 -3.91 -5.76 -2.97
CA PHE A 83 -2.63 -5.57 -3.67
C PHE A 83 -2.09 -6.93 -4.20
N PRO A 84 -1.47 -6.96 -5.40
CA PRO A 84 -1.30 -5.84 -6.34
C PRO A 84 -2.60 -5.49 -7.08
N PRO A 85 -2.79 -4.24 -7.55
CA PRO A 85 -3.86 -3.91 -8.48
C PRO A 85 -3.57 -4.51 -9.86
N GLU A 86 -4.63 -4.83 -10.60
CA GLU A 86 -4.52 -5.45 -11.92
C GLU A 86 -5.08 -4.50 -12.99
N ALA A 87 -4.30 -4.28 -14.05
CA ALA A 87 -4.68 -3.65 -15.29
C ALA A 87 -3.70 -4.07 -16.39
N PRO A 88 -4.13 -4.18 -17.67
CA PRO A 88 -3.24 -4.52 -18.77
C PRO A 88 -2.15 -3.45 -18.99
N ASP A 89 -2.50 -2.17 -18.95
CA ASP A 89 -1.55 -1.06 -19.10
C ASP A 89 -0.78 -0.86 -17.77
N PRO A 90 0.56 -0.94 -17.76
CA PRO A 90 1.35 -0.79 -16.56
C PRO A 90 1.25 0.60 -15.91
N ILE A 91 1.02 1.67 -16.68
CA ILE A 91 0.82 3.02 -16.14
C ILE A 91 -0.58 3.17 -15.52
N GLU A 92 -1.61 2.56 -16.11
CA GLU A 92 -2.93 2.46 -15.49
C GLU A 92 -2.86 1.69 -14.16
N ARG A 93 -2.11 0.59 -14.12
CA ARG A 93 -1.85 -0.21 -12.92
C ARG A 93 -1.18 0.61 -11.81
N LEU A 94 -0.23 1.48 -12.18
CA LEU A 94 0.36 2.46 -11.25
C LEU A 94 -0.66 3.47 -10.75
N GLY A 95 -1.55 3.94 -11.60
CA GLY A 95 -2.64 4.85 -11.21
C GLY A 95 -3.56 4.22 -10.18
N LEU A 96 -3.97 2.98 -10.40
CA LEU A 96 -4.76 2.21 -9.43
C LEU A 96 -4.04 2.06 -8.09
N PHE A 97 -2.73 1.78 -8.12
CA PHE A 97 -1.90 1.72 -6.91
C PHE A 97 -1.84 3.09 -6.21
N PHE A 98 -1.58 4.15 -6.94
CA PHE A 98 -1.48 5.51 -6.42
C PHE A 98 -2.78 5.94 -5.72
N HIS A 99 -3.92 5.82 -6.39
CA HIS A 99 -5.22 6.20 -5.85
C HIS A 99 -5.64 5.32 -4.67
N ARG A 100 -5.38 4.02 -4.72
CA ARG A 100 -5.66 3.11 -3.60
C ARG A 100 -4.81 3.48 -2.39
N ARG A 101 -3.50 3.69 -2.59
CA ARG A 101 -2.58 4.05 -1.51
C ARG A 101 -2.92 5.39 -0.87
N THR A 102 -3.20 6.41 -1.65
CA THR A 102 -3.59 7.73 -1.14
C THR A 102 -4.92 7.66 -0.40
N ARG A 103 -5.91 6.95 -0.90
CA ARG A 103 -7.20 6.73 -0.22
C ARG A 103 -7.02 6.01 1.13
N THR A 104 -6.21 4.94 1.16
CA THR A 104 -5.88 4.20 2.38
C THR A 104 -5.25 5.11 3.43
N ILE A 105 -4.30 5.95 3.03
CA ILE A 105 -3.62 6.91 3.91
C ILE A 105 -4.60 7.98 4.41
N LEU A 106 -5.49 8.46 3.56
CA LEU A 106 -6.54 9.42 3.91
C LEU A 106 -7.51 8.86 4.95
N ALA A 107 -7.95 7.63 4.75
CA ALA A 107 -8.87 6.94 5.67
C ALA A 107 -8.21 6.59 7.02
N ASN A 108 -6.89 6.41 7.05
CA ASN A 108 -6.15 5.89 8.21
C ASN A 108 -5.03 6.85 8.66
N GLN A 109 -5.39 7.96 9.31
CA GLN A 109 -4.43 8.99 9.73
C GLN A 109 -3.32 8.47 10.65
N HIS A 110 -3.59 7.43 11.44
CA HIS A 110 -2.57 6.82 12.31
C HIS A 110 -1.54 6.05 11.50
N VAL A 111 -1.95 5.34 10.45
CA VAL A 111 -1.05 4.66 9.50
C VAL A 111 -0.16 5.70 8.81
N SER A 112 -0.75 6.79 8.31
CA SER A 112 0.00 7.88 7.69
C SER A 112 1.10 8.43 8.62
N ARG A 113 0.75 8.74 9.87
CA ARG A 113 1.72 9.25 10.84
C ARG A 113 2.81 8.24 11.17
N MET A 114 2.49 6.95 11.29
CA MET A 114 3.47 5.90 11.56
C MET A 114 4.43 5.69 10.37
N LEU A 115 3.94 5.81 9.13
CA LEU A 115 4.78 5.71 7.93
C LEU A 115 5.77 6.89 7.79
N LEU A 116 5.38 8.07 8.28
CA LEU A 116 6.15 9.31 8.15
C LEU A 116 7.03 9.62 9.37
N SER A 117 6.91 8.86 10.44
CA SER A 117 7.69 9.03 11.66
C SER A 117 8.45 7.75 12.02
N ASP A 118 9.53 7.92 12.77
CA ASP A 118 10.27 6.78 13.31
C ASP A 118 9.62 6.17 14.57
N HIS A 119 8.41 6.62 14.92
CA HIS A 119 7.75 6.20 16.17
C HIS A 119 7.50 4.70 16.23
N LEU A 120 7.07 4.10 15.11
CA LEU A 120 6.84 2.66 15.07
C LEU A 120 8.15 1.90 15.03
N SER A 121 9.12 2.35 14.25
CA SER A 121 10.46 1.74 14.21
C SER A 121 11.17 1.79 15.57
N GLN A 122 10.95 2.87 16.34
CA GLN A 122 11.50 2.99 17.71
C GLN A 122 10.78 2.10 18.73
N ALA A 123 9.51 1.76 18.51
CA ALA A 123 8.75 0.83 19.35
C ALA A 123 8.99 -0.63 18.94
N ALA A 124 9.44 -0.86 17.72
CA ALA A 124 9.62 -2.16 17.10
C ALA A 124 10.95 -2.80 17.52
N GLY A 125 10.93 -4.12 17.73
CA GLY A 125 12.13 -4.94 17.78
C GLY A 125 12.69 -5.22 16.37
N PRO A 126 13.80 -5.97 16.27
CA PRO A 126 14.44 -6.24 14.97
C PRO A 126 13.53 -6.92 13.94
N ALA A 127 12.72 -7.89 14.37
CA ALA A 127 11.81 -8.62 13.47
C ALA A 127 10.70 -7.72 12.91
N GLN A 128 10.13 -6.85 13.73
CA GLN A 128 9.10 -5.90 13.31
C GLN A 128 9.69 -4.83 12.39
N ALA A 129 10.91 -4.37 12.66
CA ALA A 129 11.63 -3.42 11.81
C ALA A 129 11.87 -4.01 10.40
N GLU A 130 12.28 -5.28 10.32
CA GLU A 130 12.45 -5.99 9.05
C GLU A 130 11.13 -6.07 8.26
N ARG A 131 10.01 -6.37 8.92
CA ARG A 131 8.67 -6.39 8.27
C ARG A 131 8.26 -5.01 7.76
N LEU A 132 8.59 -3.93 8.46
CA LEU A 132 8.33 -2.56 8.01
C LEU A 132 9.16 -2.21 6.76
N GLU A 133 10.42 -2.62 6.72
CA GLU A 133 11.27 -2.47 5.53
C GLU A 133 10.74 -3.32 4.35
N GLU A 134 10.21 -4.53 4.62
CA GLU A 134 9.55 -5.35 3.60
C GLU A 134 8.35 -4.63 2.97
N PHE A 135 7.53 -3.91 3.75
CA PHE A 135 6.41 -3.14 3.22
C PHE A 135 6.88 -2.05 2.24
N LYS A 136 7.98 -1.37 2.56
CA LYS A 136 8.59 -0.36 1.68
C LYS A 136 9.12 -1.02 0.40
N ARG A 137 9.90 -2.09 0.55
CA ARG A 137 10.49 -2.86 -0.56
C ARG A 137 9.42 -3.39 -1.50
N ARG A 138 8.34 -4.00 -0.96
CA ARG A 138 7.23 -4.52 -1.75
C ARG A 138 6.54 -3.45 -2.60
N SER A 139 6.30 -2.27 -2.03
CA SER A 139 5.72 -1.14 -2.74
C SER A 139 6.67 -0.61 -3.82
N GLN A 140 7.95 -0.46 -3.50
CA GLN A 140 8.97 0.02 -4.44
C GLN A 140 9.19 -0.95 -5.60
N THR A 141 9.29 -2.25 -5.31
CA THR A 141 9.45 -3.30 -6.33
C THR A 141 8.28 -3.30 -7.30
N PHE A 142 7.06 -3.15 -6.80
CA PHE A 142 5.87 -3.05 -7.65
C PHE A 142 5.91 -1.83 -8.57
N VAL A 143 6.19 -0.64 -8.02
CA VAL A 143 6.23 0.60 -8.80
C VAL A 143 7.32 0.56 -9.87
N VAL A 144 8.54 0.15 -9.50
CA VAL A 144 9.65 0.00 -10.46
C VAL A 144 9.33 -1.07 -11.51
N GLY A 145 8.69 -2.18 -11.11
CA GLY A 145 8.28 -3.24 -12.02
C GLY A 145 7.32 -2.75 -13.10
N CYS A 146 6.28 -2.01 -12.72
CA CYS A 146 5.35 -1.41 -13.68
C CYS A 146 6.04 -0.41 -14.63
N LEU A 147 6.97 0.39 -14.13
CA LEU A 147 7.69 1.36 -14.96
C LEU A 147 8.65 0.69 -15.94
N ARG A 148 9.32 -0.39 -15.54
CA ARG A 148 10.17 -1.18 -16.45
C ARG A 148 9.35 -1.91 -17.52
N GLU A 149 8.17 -2.41 -17.18
CA GLU A 149 7.23 -2.97 -18.14
C GLU A 149 6.80 -1.89 -19.14
N ALA A 150 6.41 -0.70 -18.67
CA ALA A 150 6.06 0.44 -19.50
C ALA A 150 7.21 0.91 -20.42
N GLU A 151 8.45 0.84 -19.95
CA GLU A 151 9.64 1.12 -20.78
C GLU A 151 9.80 0.06 -21.89
N GLN A 152 9.66 -1.23 -21.57
CA GLN A 152 9.74 -2.32 -22.54
C GLN A 152 8.62 -2.26 -23.60
N ASP A 153 7.41 -1.86 -23.19
CA ASP A 153 6.26 -1.70 -24.07
C ASP A 153 6.27 -0.38 -24.88
N GLY A 154 7.24 0.51 -24.59
CA GLY A 154 7.34 1.82 -25.24
C GLY A 154 6.26 2.82 -24.81
N THR A 155 5.53 2.55 -23.72
CA THR A 155 4.49 3.43 -23.16
C THR A 155 5.06 4.44 -22.16
N LEU A 156 6.26 4.17 -21.60
CA LEU A 156 7.00 5.12 -20.79
C LEU A 156 7.68 6.17 -21.66
N SER A 157 7.65 7.44 -21.25
CA SER A 157 8.40 8.52 -21.90
C SER A 157 9.90 8.23 -21.88
N GLY A 158 10.57 8.34 -23.03
CA GLY A 158 12.03 8.17 -23.12
C GLY A 158 12.85 9.24 -22.36
N GLU A 159 12.19 10.27 -21.84
CA GLU A 159 12.84 11.34 -21.05
C GLU A 159 12.97 11.00 -19.57
N ILE A 160 12.33 9.88 -19.11
CA ILE A 160 12.33 9.50 -17.70
C ILE A 160 12.74 8.04 -17.52
N SER A 161 13.65 7.77 -16.59
CA SER A 161 14.00 6.41 -16.23
C SER A 161 12.96 5.80 -15.27
N PRO A 162 12.80 4.45 -15.25
CA PRO A 162 11.93 3.78 -14.29
C PRO A 162 12.22 4.16 -12.84
N GLU A 163 13.48 4.33 -12.48
CA GLU A 163 13.92 4.72 -11.14
C GLU A 163 13.50 6.17 -10.79
N ALA A 164 13.64 7.10 -11.72
CA ALA A 164 13.19 8.49 -11.54
C ALA A 164 11.67 8.57 -11.45
N GLY A 165 10.95 7.83 -12.30
CA GLY A 165 9.50 7.70 -12.24
C GLY A 165 9.02 7.15 -10.89
N ALA A 166 9.71 6.14 -10.35
CA ALA A 166 9.38 5.57 -9.05
C ALA A 166 9.55 6.60 -7.91
N VAL A 167 10.61 7.42 -7.96
CA VAL A 167 10.80 8.52 -6.97
C VAL A 167 9.65 9.52 -7.06
N ILE A 168 9.21 9.89 -8.26
CA ILE A 168 8.09 10.81 -8.45
C ILE A 168 6.80 10.22 -7.88
N VAL A 169 6.46 8.97 -8.21
CA VAL A 169 5.22 8.32 -7.75
C VAL A 169 5.22 8.17 -6.23
N ILE A 170 6.26 7.56 -5.66
CA ILE A 170 6.36 7.30 -4.22
C ILE A 170 6.49 8.62 -3.44
N GLY A 171 7.31 9.54 -3.91
CA GLY A 171 7.48 10.87 -3.31
C GLY A 171 6.19 11.67 -3.27
N SER A 172 5.37 11.58 -4.31
CA SER A 172 4.06 12.24 -4.36
C SER A 172 3.07 11.64 -3.35
N ILE A 173 3.04 10.32 -3.19
CA ILE A 173 2.25 9.64 -2.15
C ILE A 173 2.66 10.12 -0.75
N LEU A 174 3.97 10.19 -0.47
CA LEU A 174 4.49 10.66 0.81
C LEU A 174 4.15 12.15 1.04
N SER A 175 4.29 12.98 0.01
CA SER A 175 3.95 14.42 0.09
C SER A 175 2.46 14.63 0.35
N LEU A 176 1.58 13.88 -0.32
CA LEU A 176 0.14 13.91 -0.05
C LEU A 176 -0.17 13.46 1.39
N SER A 177 0.53 12.46 1.90
CA SER A 177 0.40 12.00 3.30
C SER A 177 0.70 13.11 4.30
N HIS A 178 1.73 13.93 4.04
CA HIS A 178 2.04 15.11 4.86
C HIS A 178 0.99 16.23 4.73
N ALA A 179 0.46 16.45 3.52
CA ALA A 179 -0.57 17.45 3.28
C ALA A 179 -1.87 17.13 4.05
N VAL A 180 -2.24 15.85 4.17
CA VAL A 180 -3.41 15.38 4.94
C VAL A 180 -3.36 15.86 6.39
N ALA A 181 -2.19 15.83 7.02
CA ALA A 181 -2.03 16.27 8.41
C ALA A 181 -2.36 17.76 8.63
N ARG A 182 -2.39 18.56 7.56
CA ARG A 182 -2.62 20.01 7.59
C ARG A 182 -3.95 20.46 6.98
N ILE A 183 -4.60 19.63 6.16
CA ILE A 183 -5.82 19.97 5.43
C ILE A 183 -7.00 19.23 6.05
N THR A 184 -7.91 19.97 6.69
CA THR A 184 -9.04 19.47 7.48
C THR A 184 -10.25 18.96 6.66
N ARG A 185 -10.21 18.95 5.32
CA ARG A 185 -11.35 18.56 4.46
C ARG A 185 -10.96 17.45 3.48
N GLY A 186 -11.46 16.22 3.72
CA GLY A 186 -11.20 15.02 2.91
C GLY A 186 -11.43 15.22 1.39
N ALA A 187 -12.57 15.78 0.99
CA ALA A 187 -12.91 16.00 -0.44
C ALA A 187 -11.91 16.91 -1.20
N ARG A 188 -11.20 17.80 -0.51
CA ARG A 188 -10.15 18.64 -1.14
C ARG A 188 -8.89 17.84 -1.43
N ILE A 189 -8.59 16.86 -0.61
CA ILE A 189 -7.38 16.04 -0.77
C ILE A 189 -7.60 14.98 -1.85
N GLU A 190 -8.81 14.43 -1.97
CA GLU A 190 -9.14 13.52 -3.08
C GLU A 190 -8.94 14.20 -4.43
N ARG A 191 -9.48 15.40 -4.62
CA ARG A 191 -9.24 16.19 -5.85
C ARG A 191 -7.76 16.47 -6.08
N LEU A 192 -7.03 16.84 -5.04
CA LEU A 192 -5.57 17.06 -5.15
C LEU A 192 -4.86 15.77 -5.56
N SER A 193 -5.27 14.61 -5.03
CA SER A 193 -4.73 13.31 -5.43
C SER A 193 -4.95 13.05 -6.92
N ASP A 194 -6.16 13.32 -7.43
CA ASP A 194 -6.49 13.14 -8.85
C ASP A 194 -5.69 14.11 -9.74
N GLU A 195 -5.56 15.37 -9.33
CA GLU A 195 -4.76 16.37 -10.04
C GLU A 195 -3.26 15.99 -10.09
N VAL A 196 -2.73 15.50 -8.95
CA VAL A 196 -1.34 15.05 -8.86
C VAL A 196 -1.12 13.83 -9.75
N TRP A 197 -2.03 12.84 -9.71
CA TRP A 197 -1.91 11.69 -10.59
C TRP A 197 -1.96 12.08 -12.07
N ALA A 198 -2.90 12.91 -12.48
CA ALA A 198 -2.99 13.38 -13.85
C ALA A 198 -1.72 14.12 -14.34
N ALA A 199 -1.02 14.81 -13.43
CA ALA A 199 0.27 15.43 -13.74
C ALA A 199 1.38 14.40 -13.88
N ILE A 200 1.44 13.42 -12.97
CA ILE A 200 2.40 12.30 -13.01
C ILE A 200 2.22 11.50 -14.30
N GLU A 201 0.99 11.11 -14.62
CA GLU A 201 0.69 10.31 -15.81
C GLU A 201 1.16 11.01 -17.09
N ARG A 202 0.95 12.33 -17.22
CA ARG A 202 1.43 13.11 -18.36
C ARG A 202 2.96 13.13 -18.50
N VAL A 203 3.67 13.08 -17.37
CA VAL A 203 5.14 13.00 -17.37
C VAL A 203 5.62 11.61 -17.70
N LEU A 204 4.93 10.59 -17.20
CA LEU A 204 5.32 9.19 -17.40
C LEU A 204 5.02 8.67 -18.80
N ARG A 205 3.88 9.07 -19.41
CA ARG A 205 3.48 8.54 -20.72
C ARG A 205 4.30 9.13 -21.84
N ALA A 206 4.74 8.26 -22.74
CA ALA A 206 5.28 8.69 -24.03
C ALA A 206 4.21 9.55 -24.76
N PRO A 207 4.60 10.63 -25.44
CA PRO A 207 3.67 11.40 -26.26
C PRO A 207 3.06 10.48 -27.31
N SER A 208 1.74 10.47 -27.41
CA SER A 208 1.03 9.72 -28.46
C SER A 208 1.56 10.19 -29.81
N GLN A 209 2.17 9.31 -30.60
CA GLN A 209 2.60 9.67 -31.95
C GLN A 209 1.36 10.07 -32.76
N PRO A 210 1.29 11.29 -33.29
CA PRO A 210 0.20 11.66 -34.18
C PRO A 210 0.41 10.93 -35.51
N GLY A 211 -0.22 9.77 -35.75
CA GLY A 211 -0.12 9.18 -37.08
C GLY A 211 -0.55 7.74 -37.34
N GLU A 212 -0.96 6.92 -36.36
CA GLU A 212 -1.26 5.52 -36.72
C GLU A 212 -2.74 5.16 -36.95
N THR A 213 -3.69 6.05 -36.65
CA THR A 213 -5.13 5.71 -36.75
C THR A 213 -5.77 6.02 -38.08
N THR A 214 -5.17 6.86 -38.95
CA THR A 214 -5.80 7.30 -40.18
C THR A 214 -5.24 6.58 -41.43
N GLU A 215 -3.93 6.30 -41.48
CA GLU A 215 -3.30 5.73 -42.68
C GLU A 215 -3.64 4.24 -42.92
N THR A 216 -3.78 3.47 -41.84
CA THR A 216 -4.09 2.03 -41.97
C THR A 216 -5.54 1.80 -42.44
N SER A 217 -6.47 2.68 -42.04
CA SER A 217 -7.90 2.59 -42.47
C SER A 217 -8.05 2.99 -43.92
N GLU A 218 -7.40 4.05 -44.36
CA GLU A 218 -7.45 4.51 -45.76
C GLU A 218 -6.71 3.55 -46.72
N ARG A 219 -5.59 2.97 -46.34
CA ARG A 219 -4.90 1.94 -47.13
C ARG A 219 -5.76 0.68 -47.29
N ARG A 220 -6.50 0.26 -46.25
CA ARG A 220 -7.45 -0.87 -46.35
C ARG A 220 -8.64 -0.54 -47.22
N GLN A 221 -9.17 0.67 -47.18
CA GLN A 221 -10.26 1.10 -48.06
C GLN A 221 -9.83 1.20 -49.51
N ARG A 222 -8.66 1.78 -49.82
CA ARG A 222 -8.11 1.85 -51.18
C ARG A 222 -7.82 0.47 -51.77
N ARG A 223 -7.32 -0.49 -50.97
CA ARG A 223 -7.10 -1.87 -51.45
C ARG A 223 -8.41 -2.64 -51.68
N ARG A 224 -9.52 -2.30 -51.01
CA ARG A 224 -10.83 -2.90 -51.26
C ARG A 224 -11.52 -2.30 -52.47
N ALA A 225 -11.31 -1.04 -52.79
CA ALA A 225 -11.85 -0.39 -53.97
C ALA A 225 -11.19 -0.92 -55.25
N ASN A 226 -9.86 -1.09 -55.26
CA ASN A 226 -9.08 -1.56 -56.42
C ASN A 226 -9.21 -3.07 -56.72
N ARG A 227 -10.00 -3.82 -55.95
CA ARG A 227 -10.25 -5.25 -56.17
C ARG A 227 -11.65 -5.55 -56.74
N LYS A 228 -12.40 -4.50 -57.08
CA LYS A 228 -13.76 -4.59 -57.67
C LYS A 228 -13.82 -4.04 -59.09
N GLU A 229 -12.70 -3.62 -59.66
CA GLU A 229 -12.51 -3.41 -61.11
C GLU A 229 -11.72 -4.61 -61.67
#